data_9e4008d143cf3b97da56dd14c1a7ef4d
#
_entry.id   9e4008d143cf3b97da56dd14c1a7ef4d
#
_cell.length_a   1.000
_cell.length_b   1.000
_cell.length_c   1.000
_cell.angle_alpha   90.00
_cell.angle_beta   90.00
_cell.angle_gamma   90.00
#
_symmetry.space_group_name_H-M   'P 1'
#
loop_
_entity.id
_entity.type
_entity.pdbx_description
1 polymer ?
#
loop_
_entity_poly.entity_id
_entity_poly.type
_entity_poly.pdbx_seq_one_letter_code
_entity_poly.pdbx_strand_id
1 'polypeptide(L)'
;MLTAIVGTNWGDEGKGRMVDLLSADYDIVVRYQGGNNAGHTVINDKGKFVLNLLPSGILREKTANVLGPGIVIDLEHLCGEIDRLRQAGIEIAPGHLLISDRATICMPYHKLLDILEEDRLGDKKFGSTRRGISPVYSDKYMKKALRMGDLLHWDSLRERLADLLEWKNLFVEKGYGHAAILLDDIIAWLETYGKPLAPYICDATEYLEKSMRQGKSVMFEAQLGALRDIDFGIYPYTSASTTLAAYAPIGAGIPFARLDESAGIMKAYSSCVGEGPFTCELFGEEAHALREAGGEYGAATGRPRRVGGFDVVASRYGAKMQGCTYIALTKLDVLSYMERIPVCVAYEIDGRQTENFPASIDLLNAAKPVYEYLPGFHCDISGCRSKEDLPREALQYIRYIEQAVRCPIKYVSVGAERDAIIQLF
;
A
#
# COMPACT_ATOMS: atom_id res chain seq x y z
N MET A 1 21.45 -5.19 5.09
CA MET A 1 20.40 -5.86 4.30
C MET A 1 19.32 -4.83 3.97
N LEU A 2 18.89 -4.75 2.71
CA LEU A 2 17.88 -3.83 2.21
C LEU A 2 16.73 -4.64 1.59
N THR A 3 15.57 -4.69 2.25
CA THR A 3 14.44 -5.53 1.85
C THR A 3 13.18 -4.70 1.61
N ALA A 4 12.55 -4.85 0.45
CA ALA A 4 11.26 -4.23 0.16
C ALA A 4 10.11 -5.20 0.45
N ILE A 5 9.10 -4.74 1.20
CA ILE A 5 7.84 -5.46 1.43
C ILE A 5 6.77 -4.84 0.55
N VAL A 6 6.34 -5.56 -0.47
CA VAL A 6 5.50 -5.03 -1.55
C VAL A 6 4.26 -5.88 -1.79
N GLY A 7 3.18 -5.28 -2.28
CA GLY A 7 1.98 -6.00 -2.70
C GLY A 7 2.11 -6.44 -4.16
N THR A 8 1.69 -7.65 -4.46
CA THR A 8 1.79 -8.20 -5.83
C THR A 8 0.55 -7.93 -6.67
N ASN A 9 -0.62 -7.66 -6.06
CA ASN A 9 -1.90 -7.58 -6.76
C ASN A 9 -2.54 -6.19 -6.62
N TRP A 10 -3.80 -6.11 -6.19
CA TRP A 10 -4.59 -4.86 -6.11
C TRP A 10 -4.42 -4.09 -4.80
N GLY A 11 -3.61 -4.56 -3.86
CA GLY A 11 -3.50 -4.03 -2.50
C GLY A 11 -4.26 -4.87 -1.48
N ASP A 12 -4.18 -4.47 -0.21
CA ASP A 12 -4.81 -5.15 0.93
C ASP A 12 -4.37 -6.63 1.14
N GLU A 13 -3.17 -6.99 0.64
CA GLU A 13 -2.62 -8.34 0.76
C GLU A 13 -2.15 -8.69 2.18
N GLY A 14 -2.15 -7.74 3.12
CA GLY A 14 -1.69 -7.94 4.50
C GLY A 14 -0.24 -7.50 4.74
N LYS A 15 0.26 -6.55 3.96
CA LYS A 15 1.64 -6.00 4.09
C LYS A 15 1.96 -5.50 5.48
N GLY A 16 1.07 -4.71 6.10
CA GLY A 16 1.32 -4.14 7.43
C GLY A 16 1.62 -5.21 8.48
N ARG A 17 0.92 -6.35 8.45
CA ARG A 17 1.19 -7.49 9.33
C ARG A 17 2.57 -8.10 9.04
N MET A 18 2.93 -8.28 7.77
CA MET A 18 4.23 -8.82 7.41
C MET A 18 5.36 -7.87 7.79
N VAL A 19 5.16 -6.55 7.63
CA VAL A 19 6.11 -5.54 8.10
C VAL A 19 6.25 -5.59 9.61
N ASP A 20 5.14 -5.64 10.37
CA ASP A 20 5.19 -5.73 11.82
C ASP A 20 5.94 -6.99 12.29
N LEU A 21 5.69 -8.14 11.67
CA LEU A 21 6.37 -9.38 11.99
C LEU A 21 7.88 -9.27 11.73
N LEU A 22 8.24 -8.94 10.48
CA LEU A 22 9.62 -8.98 10.00
C LEU A 22 10.46 -7.80 10.53
N SER A 23 9.84 -6.67 10.89
CA SER A 23 10.56 -5.49 11.42
C SER A 23 11.29 -5.75 12.73
N ALA A 24 11.05 -6.90 13.39
CA ALA A 24 11.85 -7.31 14.53
C ALA A 24 13.35 -7.44 14.22
N ASP A 25 13.67 -7.80 13.00
CA ASP A 25 15.03 -8.08 12.53
C ASP A 25 15.64 -6.88 11.77
N TYR A 26 14.94 -5.73 11.77
CA TYR A 26 15.38 -4.54 11.06
C TYR A 26 15.55 -3.34 11.98
N ASP A 27 16.65 -2.60 11.75
CA ASP A 27 16.95 -1.39 12.48
C ASP A 27 16.08 -0.20 12.05
N ILE A 28 15.67 -0.18 10.76
CA ILE A 28 14.96 0.96 10.16
C ILE A 28 13.83 0.46 9.27
N VAL A 29 12.64 1.10 9.37
CA VAL A 29 11.52 0.92 8.44
C VAL A 29 11.22 2.23 7.73
N VAL A 30 11.15 2.19 6.39
CA VAL A 30 10.95 3.38 5.54
C VAL A 30 9.66 3.24 4.73
N ARG A 31 8.75 4.21 4.86
CA ARG A 31 7.66 4.42 3.89
C ARG A 31 8.20 5.26 2.74
N TYR A 32 8.15 4.74 1.52
CA TYR A 32 8.83 5.33 0.37
C TYR A 32 7.91 5.87 -0.73
N GLN A 33 6.59 5.63 -0.66
CA GLN A 33 5.62 6.08 -1.64
C GLN A 33 4.20 6.13 -1.09
N GLY A 34 3.27 6.74 -1.84
CA GLY A 34 1.87 6.89 -1.45
C GLY A 34 1.66 8.00 -0.43
N GLY A 35 0.58 7.95 0.30
CA GLY A 35 0.18 8.90 1.33
C GLY A 35 -0.74 8.23 2.35
N ASN A 36 -1.77 8.94 2.82
CA ASN A 36 -2.76 8.42 3.78
C ASN A 36 -3.95 7.68 3.12
N ASN A 37 -3.79 7.23 1.88
CA ASN A 37 -4.84 6.56 1.09
C ASN A 37 -4.93 5.05 1.33
N ALA A 38 -3.98 4.44 2.02
CA ALA A 38 -4.03 3.03 2.41
C ALA A 38 -3.89 2.88 3.93
N GLY A 39 -4.52 1.85 4.50
CA GLY A 39 -4.44 1.54 5.92
C GLY A 39 -3.75 0.20 6.15
N HIS A 40 -2.72 0.19 6.99
CA HIS A 40 -2.05 -1.01 7.47
C HIS A 40 -2.56 -1.34 8.88
N THR A 41 -3.31 -2.43 8.99
CA THR A 41 -3.78 -2.91 10.29
C THR A 41 -2.72 -3.81 10.92
N VAL A 42 -2.29 -3.45 12.13
CA VAL A 42 -1.39 -4.22 12.97
C VAL A 42 -2.10 -4.54 14.27
N ILE A 43 -2.01 -5.79 14.70
CA ILE A 43 -2.56 -6.27 15.98
C ILE A 43 -1.39 -6.82 16.80
N ASN A 44 -1.18 -6.26 17.97
CA ASN A 44 -0.14 -6.70 18.91
C ASN A 44 -0.67 -6.68 20.35
N ASP A 45 0.19 -6.92 21.33
CA ASP A 45 -0.10 -6.90 22.76
C ASP A 45 -0.63 -5.56 23.30
N LYS A 46 -0.31 -4.45 22.61
CA LYS A 46 -0.80 -3.09 22.95
C LYS A 46 -2.16 -2.76 22.32
N GLY A 47 -2.67 -3.60 21.40
CA GLY A 47 -3.98 -3.42 20.78
C GLY A 47 -4.00 -3.53 19.26
N LYS A 48 -5.08 -3.00 18.67
CA LYS A 48 -5.28 -2.94 17.22
C LYS A 48 -5.03 -1.50 16.73
N PHE A 49 -4.09 -1.36 15.81
CA PHE A 49 -3.71 -0.09 15.21
C PHE A 49 -3.96 -0.09 13.70
N VAL A 50 -4.50 1.00 13.18
CA VAL A 50 -4.61 1.25 11.75
C VAL A 50 -3.71 2.43 11.40
N LEU A 51 -2.59 2.13 10.73
CA LEU A 51 -1.58 3.10 10.33
C LEU A 51 -1.77 3.45 8.86
N ASN A 52 -1.78 4.75 8.54
CA ASN A 52 -1.93 5.25 7.18
C ASN A 52 -0.61 5.85 6.65
N LEU A 53 -0.01 6.77 7.40
CA LEU A 53 1.25 7.44 7.06
C LEU A 53 2.43 6.83 7.81
N LEU A 54 2.28 6.57 9.10
CA LEU A 54 3.36 6.02 9.91
C LEU A 54 3.75 4.61 9.45
N PRO A 55 5.05 4.29 9.38
CA PRO A 55 5.52 2.93 9.14
C PRO A 55 5.04 1.97 10.24
N SER A 56 4.79 0.71 9.88
CA SER A 56 4.35 -0.30 10.86
C SER A 56 5.40 -0.59 11.93
N GLY A 57 6.68 -0.29 11.67
CA GLY A 57 7.77 -0.35 12.63
C GLY A 57 7.66 0.62 13.79
N ILE A 58 6.80 1.66 13.72
CA ILE A 58 6.59 2.65 14.78
C ILE A 58 6.11 2.04 16.10
N LEU A 59 5.53 0.85 16.03
CA LEU A 59 5.08 0.10 17.21
C LEU A 59 6.22 -0.60 17.96
N ARG A 60 7.47 -0.48 17.48
CA ARG A 60 8.68 -1.07 18.07
C ARG A 60 9.64 0.03 18.55
N GLU A 61 9.96 0.03 19.82
CA GLU A 61 10.77 1.07 20.47
C GLU A 61 12.18 1.23 19.89
N LYS A 62 12.76 0.14 19.37
CA LYS A 62 14.15 0.11 18.87
C LYS A 62 14.28 0.36 17.37
N THR A 63 13.19 0.38 16.64
CA THR A 63 13.18 0.53 15.18
C THR A 63 13.00 2.00 14.81
N ALA A 64 13.93 2.57 14.08
CA ALA A 64 13.77 3.91 13.53
C ALA A 64 12.78 3.87 12.34
N ASN A 65 11.93 4.90 12.23
CA ASN A 65 10.87 4.96 11.26
C ASN A 65 11.02 6.20 10.39
N VAL A 66 11.10 6.02 9.07
CA VAL A 66 11.39 7.10 8.14
C VAL A 66 10.23 7.29 7.16
N LEU A 67 9.77 8.53 7.01
CA LEU A 67 8.95 8.96 5.91
C LEU A 67 9.87 9.55 4.83
N GLY A 68 10.08 8.80 3.76
CA GLY A 68 11.03 9.14 2.69
C GLY A 68 10.54 10.24 1.75
N PRO A 69 11.39 10.76 0.84
CA PRO A 69 11.02 11.83 -0.10
C PRO A 69 9.94 11.43 -1.12
N GLY A 70 9.70 10.14 -1.30
CA GLY A 70 8.68 9.65 -2.23
C GLY A 70 7.26 9.68 -1.69
N ILE A 71 7.06 9.80 -0.36
CA ILE A 71 5.73 9.88 0.24
C ILE A 71 5.14 11.30 0.14
N VAL A 72 3.81 11.39 0.15
CA VAL A 72 3.07 12.65 0.30
C VAL A 72 2.38 12.69 1.65
N ILE A 73 2.55 13.78 2.40
CA ILE A 73 2.22 13.86 3.82
C ILE A 73 1.06 14.84 4.06
N ASP A 74 -0.08 14.32 4.47
CA ASP A 74 -1.17 15.10 5.06
C ASP A 74 -0.81 15.38 6.52
N LEU A 75 -0.49 16.64 6.84
CA LEU A 75 0.03 17.03 8.15
C LEU A 75 -0.99 16.82 9.27
N GLU A 76 -2.25 17.18 9.01
CA GLU A 76 -3.35 16.99 9.98
C GLU A 76 -3.55 15.51 10.29
N HIS A 77 -3.56 14.67 9.25
CA HIS A 77 -3.69 13.23 9.42
C HIS A 77 -2.51 12.64 10.20
N LEU A 78 -1.28 13.07 9.89
CA LEU A 78 -0.06 12.59 10.57
C LEU A 78 -0.05 12.99 12.04
N CYS A 79 -0.40 14.26 12.37
CA CYS A 79 -0.52 14.70 13.75
C CYS A 79 -1.55 13.86 14.53
N GLY A 80 -2.73 13.64 13.93
CA GLY A 80 -3.77 12.80 14.54
C GLY A 80 -3.34 11.33 14.71
N GLU A 81 -2.50 10.80 13.81
CA GLU A 81 -1.95 9.44 13.94
C GLU A 81 -0.95 9.36 15.09
N ILE A 82 -0.03 10.34 15.19
CA ILE A 82 0.93 10.47 16.29
C ILE A 82 0.21 10.58 17.64
N ASP A 83 -0.82 11.41 17.73
CA ASP A 83 -1.56 11.63 18.97
C ASP A 83 -2.31 10.37 19.44
N ARG A 84 -2.94 9.64 18.52
CA ARG A 84 -3.58 8.35 18.84
C ARG A 84 -2.58 7.33 19.40
N LEU A 85 -1.38 7.25 18.81
CA LEU A 85 -0.35 6.31 19.29
C LEU A 85 0.19 6.73 20.67
N ARG A 86 0.39 8.03 20.90
CA ARG A 86 0.79 8.54 22.22
C ARG A 86 -0.25 8.27 23.30
N GLN A 87 -1.53 8.44 22.98
CA GLN A 87 -2.63 8.08 23.89
C GLN A 87 -2.68 6.59 24.21
N ALA A 88 -2.22 5.74 23.30
CA ALA A 88 -2.04 4.31 23.51
C ALA A 88 -0.72 3.93 24.22
N GLY A 89 0.04 4.92 24.72
CA GLY A 89 1.30 4.70 25.45
C GLY A 89 2.50 4.38 24.57
N ILE A 90 2.46 4.74 23.27
CA ILE A 90 3.60 4.60 22.37
C ILE A 90 4.32 5.94 22.29
N GLU A 91 5.56 5.97 22.75
CA GLU A 91 6.39 7.18 22.67
C GLU A 91 6.89 7.37 21.23
N ILE A 92 6.67 8.58 20.70
CA ILE A 92 7.17 8.98 19.38
C ILE A 92 8.02 10.23 19.55
N ALA A 93 9.33 10.00 19.65
CA ALA A 93 10.33 11.05 19.80
C ALA A 93 11.05 11.35 18.46
N PRO A 94 11.69 12.52 18.30
CA PRO A 94 12.68 12.74 17.26
C PRO A 94 13.77 11.66 17.30
N GLY A 95 14.07 11.05 16.15
CA GLY A 95 14.97 9.89 16.06
C GLY A 95 14.25 8.54 16.03
N HIS A 96 13.09 8.39 16.68
CA HIS A 96 12.19 7.26 16.50
C HIS A 96 11.34 7.44 15.24
N LEU A 97 10.86 8.67 14.98
CA LEU A 97 10.27 9.10 13.72
C LEU A 97 11.17 10.14 13.06
N LEU A 98 11.45 9.97 11.76
CA LEU A 98 12.20 10.89 10.91
C LEU A 98 11.37 11.19 9.66
N ILE A 99 11.28 12.45 9.28
CA ILE A 99 10.53 12.89 8.10
C ILE A 99 11.51 13.57 7.14
N SER A 100 11.58 13.06 5.91
CA SER A 100 12.43 13.69 4.90
C SER A 100 12.01 15.14 4.63
N ASP A 101 12.96 16.04 4.67
CA ASP A 101 12.83 17.44 4.24
C ASP A 101 12.31 17.57 2.79
N ARG A 102 12.55 16.54 1.96
CA ARG A 102 12.14 16.47 0.55
C ARG A 102 10.76 15.85 0.35
N ALA A 103 10.11 15.30 1.38
CA ALA A 103 8.76 14.77 1.27
C ALA A 103 7.76 15.89 0.94
N THR A 104 6.76 15.58 0.12
CA THR A 104 5.79 16.58 -0.37
C THR A 104 4.62 16.71 0.59
N ILE A 105 4.17 17.93 0.87
CA ILE A 105 3.01 18.19 1.73
C ILE A 105 1.73 18.03 0.91
N CYS A 106 0.83 17.17 1.39
CA CYS A 106 -0.53 17.08 0.89
C CYS A 106 -1.39 18.15 1.58
N MET A 107 -1.63 19.24 0.89
CA MET A 107 -2.35 20.43 1.38
C MET A 107 -3.87 20.19 1.39
N PRO A 108 -4.66 20.94 2.17
CA PRO A 108 -6.12 20.83 2.19
C PRO A 108 -6.77 20.95 0.80
N TYR A 109 -6.24 21.81 -0.05
CA TYR A 109 -6.75 22.01 -1.41
C TYR A 109 -6.53 20.78 -2.32
N HIS A 110 -5.55 19.92 -2.04
CA HIS A 110 -5.41 18.66 -2.78
C HIS A 110 -6.59 17.71 -2.48
N LYS A 111 -7.01 17.63 -1.21
CA LYS A 111 -8.22 16.87 -0.82
C LYS A 111 -9.47 17.45 -1.47
N LEU A 112 -9.61 18.78 -1.46
CA LEU A 112 -10.71 19.49 -2.12
C LEU A 112 -10.76 19.17 -3.62
N LEU A 113 -9.65 19.28 -4.34
CA LEU A 113 -9.59 18.99 -5.77
C LEU A 113 -9.91 17.52 -6.10
N ASP A 114 -9.49 16.58 -5.27
CA ASP A 114 -9.82 15.15 -5.42
C ASP A 114 -11.34 14.91 -5.27
N ILE A 115 -11.97 15.58 -4.30
CA ILE A 115 -13.43 15.52 -4.09
C ILE A 115 -14.16 16.13 -5.29
N LEU A 116 -13.79 17.34 -5.71
CA LEU A 116 -14.44 18.05 -6.79
C LEU A 116 -14.34 17.28 -8.13
N GLU A 117 -13.20 16.62 -8.39
CA GLU A 117 -13.03 15.82 -9.60
C GLU A 117 -13.85 14.54 -9.57
N GLU A 118 -13.87 13.79 -8.46
CA GLU A 118 -14.73 12.60 -8.32
C GLU A 118 -16.23 12.96 -8.45
N ASP A 119 -16.63 14.11 -7.89
CA ASP A 119 -18.02 14.57 -7.99
C ASP A 119 -18.36 15.01 -9.43
N ARG A 120 -17.41 15.67 -10.15
CA ARG A 120 -17.57 16.04 -11.57
C ARG A 120 -17.69 14.80 -12.48
N LEU A 121 -16.96 13.75 -12.19
CA LEU A 121 -16.98 12.53 -12.98
C LEU A 121 -18.28 11.72 -12.81
N GLY A 122 -18.98 11.86 -11.69
CA GLY A 122 -20.26 11.17 -11.42
C GLY A 122 -20.13 9.66 -11.58
N ASP A 123 -20.86 9.08 -12.54
CA ASP A 123 -20.83 7.63 -12.80
C ASP A 123 -19.52 7.14 -13.42
N LYS A 124 -18.68 8.04 -13.94
CA LYS A 124 -17.35 7.73 -14.50
C LYS A 124 -16.21 7.88 -13.49
N LYS A 125 -16.53 8.03 -12.20
CA LYS A 125 -15.55 8.18 -11.13
C LYS A 125 -14.59 7.00 -11.07
N PHE A 126 -13.36 7.28 -10.64
CA PHE A 126 -12.32 6.26 -10.45
C PHE A 126 -12.46 5.51 -9.10
N GLY A 127 -13.29 6.00 -8.19
CA GLY A 127 -13.40 5.48 -6.83
C GLY A 127 -12.24 5.93 -5.95
N SER A 128 -11.79 7.18 -6.11
CA SER A 128 -10.75 7.79 -5.29
C SER A 128 -11.07 7.69 -3.80
N THR A 129 -10.03 7.62 -2.98
CA THR A 129 -10.14 7.69 -1.51
C THR A 129 -10.46 9.10 -1.02
N ARG A 130 -10.51 10.10 -1.89
CA ARG A 130 -10.71 11.53 -1.59
C ARG A 130 -9.66 12.09 -0.61
N ARG A 131 -8.44 11.54 -0.67
CA ARG A 131 -7.30 11.94 0.17
C ARG A 131 -6.32 12.87 -0.54
N GLY A 132 -6.64 13.31 -1.76
CA GLY A 132 -5.83 14.27 -2.51
C GLY A 132 -4.57 13.68 -3.14
N ILE A 133 -4.48 12.36 -3.29
CA ILE A 133 -3.26 11.68 -3.75
C ILE A 133 -2.92 12.07 -5.19
N SER A 134 -3.86 11.96 -6.13
CA SER A 134 -3.61 12.33 -7.53
C SER A 134 -3.29 13.83 -7.68
N PRO A 135 -4.04 14.76 -7.06
CA PRO A 135 -3.70 16.18 -7.12
C PRO A 135 -2.31 16.53 -6.54
N VAL A 136 -1.90 15.94 -5.40
CA VAL A 136 -0.59 16.26 -4.81
C VAL A 136 0.58 15.69 -5.61
N TYR A 137 0.44 14.48 -6.19
CA TYR A 137 1.48 13.96 -7.09
C TYR A 137 1.54 14.74 -8.39
N SER A 138 0.39 15.18 -8.95
CA SER A 138 0.36 16.09 -10.10
C SER A 138 1.15 17.38 -9.80
N ASP A 139 0.90 18.01 -8.68
CA ASP A 139 1.61 19.23 -8.27
C ASP A 139 3.11 19.01 -8.03
N LYS A 140 3.48 17.87 -7.46
CA LYS A 140 4.89 17.49 -7.30
C LYS A 140 5.62 17.50 -8.65
N TYR A 141 5.04 16.87 -9.68
CA TYR A 141 5.63 16.82 -11.02
C TYR A 141 5.51 18.13 -11.79
N MET A 142 4.46 18.91 -11.55
CA MET A 142 4.32 20.28 -12.05
C MET A 142 5.25 21.28 -11.34
N LYS A 143 5.95 20.88 -10.28
CA LYS A 143 6.83 21.72 -9.43
C LYS A 143 6.04 22.84 -8.73
N LYS A 144 4.80 22.56 -8.36
CA LYS A 144 3.84 23.47 -7.70
C LYS A 144 3.47 22.99 -6.30
N ALA A 145 4.35 22.24 -5.64
CA ALA A 145 4.12 21.69 -4.32
C ALA A 145 5.11 22.25 -3.30
N LEU A 146 4.69 22.26 -2.02
CA LEU A 146 5.58 22.49 -0.87
C LEU A 146 6.15 21.17 -0.38
N ARG A 147 7.35 21.24 0.16
CA ARG A 147 8.04 20.14 0.82
C ARG A 147 8.09 20.36 2.33
N MET A 148 8.34 19.28 3.07
CA MET A 148 8.46 19.35 4.53
C MET A 148 9.56 20.31 4.97
N GLY A 149 10.69 20.37 4.26
CA GLY A 149 11.78 21.31 4.54
C GLY A 149 11.39 22.77 4.45
N ASP A 150 10.36 23.11 3.66
CA ASP A 150 9.87 24.50 3.58
C ASP A 150 9.28 24.98 4.91
N LEU A 151 8.82 24.05 5.78
CA LEU A 151 8.33 24.36 7.12
C LEU A 151 9.44 24.83 8.10
N LEU A 152 10.70 24.68 7.73
CA LEU A 152 11.83 25.20 8.50
C LEU A 152 12.19 26.65 8.14
N HIS A 153 11.55 27.23 7.10
CA HIS A 153 11.87 28.55 6.52
C HIS A 153 10.60 29.40 6.34
N TRP A 154 9.99 29.80 7.45
CA TRP A 154 8.69 30.51 7.49
C TRP A 154 8.71 31.88 6.83
N ASP A 155 9.86 32.59 6.81
CA ASP A 155 9.95 33.94 6.26
C ASP A 155 9.60 34.03 4.78
N SER A 156 9.98 33.03 3.96
CA SER A 156 9.69 32.97 2.54
C SER A 156 8.43 32.16 2.21
N LEU A 157 7.83 31.49 3.19
CA LEU A 157 6.74 30.54 2.96
C LEU A 157 5.45 31.23 2.53
N ARG A 158 5.14 32.38 3.11
CA ARG A 158 3.91 33.13 2.83
C ARG A 158 3.86 33.62 1.37
N GLU A 159 4.96 34.17 0.86
CA GLU A 159 5.05 34.63 -0.54
C GLU A 159 4.89 33.48 -1.53
N ARG A 160 5.63 32.38 -1.29
CA ARG A 160 5.52 31.17 -2.13
C ARG A 160 4.12 30.56 -2.12
N LEU A 161 3.43 30.58 -0.97
CA LEU A 161 2.05 30.12 -0.89
C LEU A 161 1.09 31.00 -1.65
N ALA A 162 1.26 32.33 -1.62
CA ALA A 162 0.43 33.25 -2.37
C ALA A 162 0.50 32.93 -3.87
N ASP A 163 1.72 32.76 -4.42
CA ASP A 163 1.93 32.37 -5.83
C ASP A 163 1.31 31.00 -6.19
N LEU A 164 1.45 30.02 -5.29
CA LEU A 164 0.85 28.70 -5.48
C LEU A 164 -0.68 28.76 -5.46
N LEU A 165 -1.26 29.57 -4.56
CA LEU A 165 -2.72 29.69 -4.45
C LEU A 165 -3.32 30.48 -5.59
N GLU A 166 -2.64 31.50 -6.14
CA GLU A 166 -3.07 32.16 -7.36
C GLU A 166 -3.29 31.15 -8.49
N TRP A 167 -2.30 30.27 -8.72
CA TRP A 167 -2.42 29.19 -9.68
C TRP A 167 -3.52 28.19 -9.33
N LYS A 168 -3.64 27.76 -8.07
CA LYS A 168 -4.66 26.80 -7.65
C LYS A 168 -6.08 27.34 -7.81
N ASN A 169 -6.29 28.57 -7.44
CA ASN A 169 -7.59 29.21 -7.52
C ASN A 169 -8.11 29.34 -8.95
N LEU A 170 -7.22 29.34 -9.98
CA LEU A 170 -7.66 29.24 -11.37
C LEU A 170 -8.46 27.94 -11.62
N PHE A 171 -8.01 26.80 -11.07
CA PHE A 171 -8.73 25.53 -11.21
C PHE A 171 -9.95 25.48 -10.31
N VAL A 172 -9.83 25.92 -9.07
CA VAL A 172 -10.90 25.86 -8.08
C VAL A 172 -12.08 26.74 -8.49
N GLU A 173 -11.82 28.00 -8.87
CA GLU A 173 -12.86 28.97 -9.26
C GLU A 173 -13.35 28.76 -10.69
N LYS A 174 -12.42 28.72 -11.67
CA LYS A 174 -12.78 28.70 -13.09
C LYS A 174 -13.08 27.29 -13.59
N GLY A 175 -12.39 26.27 -13.08
CA GLY A 175 -12.58 24.89 -13.47
C GLY A 175 -13.77 24.22 -12.78
N TYR A 176 -13.91 24.42 -11.48
CA TYR A 176 -14.93 23.75 -10.66
C TYR A 176 -16.04 24.67 -10.13
N GLY A 177 -15.93 25.99 -10.32
CA GLY A 177 -16.92 26.95 -9.81
C GLY A 177 -17.02 27.01 -8.28
N HIS A 178 -15.97 26.58 -7.58
CA HIS A 178 -15.91 26.60 -6.13
C HIS A 178 -15.31 27.93 -5.62
N ALA A 179 -15.58 28.28 -4.35
CA ALA A 179 -14.99 29.46 -3.72
C ALA A 179 -13.46 29.37 -3.66
N ALA A 180 -12.78 30.52 -3.81
CA ALA A 180 -11.32 30.60 -3.70
C ALA A 180 -10.80 30.09 -2.34
N ILE A 181 -9.64 29.48 -2.38
CA ILE A 181 -8.89 29.08 -1.19
C ILE A 181 -8.17 30.31 -0.63
N LEU A 182 -8.38 30.61 0.63
CA LEU A 182 -7.79 31.76 1.28
C LEU A 182 -6.38 31.48 1.79
N LEU A 183 -5.46 32.38 1.53
CA LEU A 183 -4.08 32.25 1.98
C LEU A 183 -3.95 32.12 3.51
N ASP A 184 -4.73 32.93 4.23
CA ASP A 184 -4.66 32.94 5.70
C ASP A 184 -5.17 31.63 6.31
N ASP A 185 -6.16 30.97 5.70
CA ASP A 185 -6.62 29.65 6.15
C ASP A 185 -5.54 28.60 5.99
N ILE A 186 -4.81 28.64 4.88
CA ILE A 186 -3.71 27.69 4.63
C ILE A 186 -2.53 27.98 5.58
N ILE A 187 -2.19 29.23 5.84
CA ILE A 187 -1.15 29.60 6.82
C ILE A 187 -1.54 29.09 8.20
N ALA A 188 -2.77 29.33 8.65
CA ALA A 188 -3.24 28.86 9.96
C ALA A 188 -3.19 27.33 10.08
N TRP A 189 -3.55 26.61 8.99
CA TRP A 189 -3.45 25.16 8.94
C TRP A 189 -2.00 24.67 9.03
N LEU A 190 -1.07 25.31 8.32
CA LEU A 190 0.36 24.99 8.39
C LEU A 190 0.95 25.31 9.77
N GLU A 191 0.52 26.39 10.41
CA GLU A 191 0.94 26.69 11.78
C GLU A 191 0.44 25.64 12.78
N THR A 192 -0.80 25.22 12.64
CA THR A 192 -1.42 24.25 13.54
C THR A 192 -0.78 22.87 13.41
N TYR A 193 -0.59 22.39 12.20
CA TYR A 193 -0.17 21.00 11.94
C TYR A 193 1.28 20.86 11.48
N GLY A 194 1.88 21.89 10.91
CA GLY A 194 3.25 21.87 10.41
C GLY A 194 4.29 22.16 11.49
N LYS A 195 4.07 23.18 12.34
CA LYS A 195 5.00 23.53 13.41
C LYS A 195 5.30 22.38 14.37
N PRO A 196 4.29 21.58 14.82
CA PRO A 196 4.56 20.42 15.69
C PRO A 196 5.41 19.33 15.06
N LEU A 197 5.45 19.25 13.71
CA LEU A 197 6.21 18.25 12.98
C LEU A 197 7.66 18.68 12.69
N ALA A 198 8.02 19.95 12.87
CA ALA A 198 9.36 20.48 12.61
C ALA A 198 10.49 19.69 13.29
N PRO A 199 10.36 19.22 14.55
CA PRO A 199 11.43 18.46 15.22
C PRO A 199 11.74 17.10 14.58
N TYR A 200 10.85 16.56 13.74
CA TYR A 200 11.02 15.27 13.05
C TYR A 200 11.65 15.44 11.66
N ILE A 201 11.73 16.67 11.14
CA ILE A 201 12.21 16.94 9.77
C ILE A 201 13.74 16.87 9.75
N CYS A 202 14.26 16.08 8.81
CA CYS A 202 15.70 15.90 8.64
C CYS A 202 16.09 15.60 7.20
N ASP A 203 17.38 15.62 6.88
CA ASP A 203 17.91 14.99 5.66
C ASP A 203 17.91 13.46 5.84
N ALA A 204 16.82 12.84 5.36
CA ALA A 204 16.66 11.38 5.43
C ALA A 204 17.71 10.64 4.59
N THR A 205 18.24 11.25 3.52
CA THR A 205 19.29 10.68 2.69
C THR A 205 20.57 10.50 3.48
N GLU A 206 21.02 11.58 4.15
CA GLU A 206 22.22 11.54 5.00
C GLU A 206 22.06 10.54 6.15
N TYR A 207 20.88 10.55 6.79
CA TYR A 207 20.58 9.60 7.88
C TYR A 207 20.67 8.15 7.44
N LEU A 208 20.01 7.79 6.32
CA LEU A 208 20.00 6.42 5.80
C LEU A 208 21.39 6.00 5.31
N GLU A 209 22.10 6.87 4.60
CA GLU A 209 23.46 6.58 4.13
C GLU A 209 24.40 6.28 5.30
N LYS A 210 24.40 7.13 6.34
CA LYS A 210 25.18 6.93 7.56
C LYS A 210 24.83 5.62 8.26
N SER A 211 23.52 5.32 8.36
CA SER A 211 23.04 4.08 8.98
C SER A 211 23.48 2.83 8.21
N MET A 212 23.42 2.86 6.89
CA MET A 212 23.89 1.76 6.04
C MET A 212 25.40 1.55 6.16
N ARG A 213 26.21 2.62 6.24
CA ARG A 213 27.65 2.53 6.49
C ARG A 213 27.97 1.90 7.86
N GLN A 214 27.05 2.01 8.83
CA GLN A 214 27.15 1.36 10.14
C GLN A 214 26.65 -0.10 10.13
N GLY A 215 26.28 -0.63 8.96
CA GLY A 215 25.78 -2.01 8.80
C GLY A 215 24.32 -2.20 9.20
N LYS A 216 23.56 -1.14 9.46
CA LYS A 216 22.14 -1.23 9.82
C LYS A 216 21.30 -1.78 8.67
N SER A 217 20.31 -2.60 9.02
CA SER A 217 19.32 -3.17 8.11
C SER A 217 18.17 -2.19 7.87
N VAL A 218 17.68 -2.12 6.61
CA VAL A 218 16.58 -1.24 6.22
C VAL A 218 15.49 -2.04 5.54
N MET A 219 14.27 -1.88 6.02
CA MET A 219 13.05 -2.40 5.42
C MET A 219 12.28 -1.27 4.76
N PHE A 220 11.85 -1.49 3.52
CA PHE A 220 10.99 -0.54 2.79
C PHE A 220 9.56 -1.07 2.77
N GLU A 221 8.65 -0.31 3.34
CA GLU A 221 7.23 -0.63 3.44
C GLU A 221 6.44 0.07 2.33
N ALA A 222 5.93 -0.72 1.36
CA ALA A 222 5.07 -0.23 0.30
C ALA A 222 3.61 -0.07 0.72
N GLN A 223 2.88 0.73 -0.04
CA GLN A 223 1.42 0.76 -0.05
C GLN A 223 0.89 0.15 -1.35
N LEU A 224 -0.38 -0.33 -1.29
CA LEU A 224 -1.07 -0.90 -2.45
C LEU A 224 -0.33 -2.12 -3.02
N GLY A 225 -0.51 -2.41 -4.30
CA GLY A 225 0.13 -3.52 -4.99
C GLY A 225 0.49 -3.16 -6.43
N ALA A 226 1.18 -4.05 -7.13
CA ALA A 226 1.69 -3.82 -8.48
C ALA A 226 0.61 -3.39 -9.49
N LEU A 227 -0.61 -3.94 -9.36
CA LEU A 227 -1.72 -3.60 -10.26
C LEU A 227 -2.33 -2.21 -10.00
N ARG A 228 -1.91 -1.53 -8.95
CA ARG A 228 -2.24 -0.12 -8.64
C ARG A 228 -1.08 0.84 -8.90
N ASP A 229 0.01 0.37 -9.50
CA ASP A 229 1.12 1.20 -9.93
C ASP A 229 0.70 2.15 -11.05
N ILE A 230 1.25 3.38 -11.04
CA ILE A 230 0.86 4.41 -12.02
C ILE A 230 1.23 4.02 -13.46
N ASP A 231 2.37 3.34 -13.65
CA ASP A 231 2.90 3.01 -14.98
C ASP A 231 2.57 1.56 -15.40
N PHE A 232 2.58 0.63 -14.45
CA PHE A 232 2.45 -0.82 -14.71
C PHE A 232 1.14 -1.43 -14.22
N GLY A 233 0.28 -0.64 -13.58
CA GLY A 233 -1.03 -1.09 -13.10
C GLY A 233 -2.12 -1.02 -14.16
N ILE A 234 -3.38 -1.22 -13.70
CA ILE A 234 -4.58 -1.19 -14.53
C ILE A 234 -5.06 0.24 -14.82
N TYR A 235 -4.21 1.05 -15.43
CA TYR A 235 -4.51 2.47 -15.71
C TYR A 235 -5.83 2.61 -16.50
N PRO A 236 -6.73 3.58 -16.12
CA PRO A 236 -6.54 4.67 -15.14
C PRO A 236 -6.93 4.33 -13.69
N TYR A 237 -7.29 3.12 -13.37
CA TYR A 237 -7.70 2.68 -12.02
C TYR A 237 -6.50 2.37 -11.12
N THR A 238 -5.55 3.29 -11.06
CA THR A 238 -4.27 3.18 -10.34
C THR A 238 -4.19 4.20 -9.20
N SER A 239 -3.17 4.07 -8.35
CA SER A 239 -2.69 5.19 -7.55
C SER A 239 -1.86 6.13 -8.42
N ALA A 240 -1.65 7.36 -7.98
CA ALA A 240 -0.75 8.30 -8.65
C ALA A 240 0.71 8.13 -8.21
N SER A 241 1.05 7.03 -7.53
CA SER A 241 2.40 6.75 -7.05
C SER A 241 2.97 5.48 -7.65
N THR A 242 4.29 5.37 -7.67
CA THR A 242 5.00 4.16 -8.07
C THR A 242 5.03 3.17 -6.91
N THR A 243 4.32 2.04 -7.05
CA THR A 243 4.16 1.03 -5.99
C THR A 243 5.20 -0.09 -6.06
N LEU A 244 6.11 -0.04 -7.03
CA LEU A 244 7.09 -1.09 -7.29
C LEU A 244 8.27 -1.06 -6.32
N ALA A 245 8.83 -2.24 -6.03
CA ALA A 245 10.02 -2.40 -5.21
C ALA A 245 11.23 -1.63 -5.78
N ALA A 246 11.36 -1.59 -7.10
CA ALA A 246 12.44 -0.85 -7.77
C ALA A 246 12.47 0.66 -7.44
N TYR A 247 11.34 1.23 -7.03
CA TYR A 247 11.26 2.63 -6.60
C TYR A 247 11.64 2.82 -5.12
N ALA A 248 11.72 1.77 -4.32
CA ALA A 248 11.95 1.88 -2.89
C ALA A 248 13.24 2.64 -2.54
N PRO A 249 14.41 2.38 -3.12
CA PRO A 249 15.60 3.18 -2.86
C PRO A 249 15.44 4.66 -3.28
N ILE A 250 14.79 4.93 -4.39
CA ILE A 250 14.54 6.29 -4.90
C ILE A 250 13.60 7.03 -3.95
N GLY A 251 12.47 6.39 -3.62
CA GLY A 251 11.44 6.96 -2.74
C GLY A 251 11.89 7.10 -1.28
N ALA A 252 12.90 6.33 -0.85
CA ALA A 252 13.56 6.47 0.45
C ALA A 252 14.62 7.58 0.48
N GLY A 253 15.11 8.04 -0.69
CA GLY A 253 16.15 9.07 -0.80
C GLY A 253 17.57 8.53 -0.92
N ILE A 254 17.73 7.24 -1.24
CA ILE A 254 19.02 6.56 -1.43
C ILE A 254 19.09 5.88 -2.81
N PRO A 255 18.96 6.66 -3.91
CA PRO A 255 18.83 6.09 -5.28
C PRO A 255 20.04 5.28 -5.75
N PHE A 256 21.17 5.40 -5.07
CA PHE A 256 22.40 4.65 -5.32
C PHE A 256 22.41 3.25 -4.69
N ALA A 257 21.47 2.95 -3.78
CA ALA A 257 21.37 1.65 -3.11
C ALA A 257 20.68 0.60 -4.00
N ARG A 258 20.99 -0.67 -3.77
CA ARG A 258 20.33 -1.80 -4.41
C ARG A 258 19.62 -2.66 -3.36
N LEU A 259 18.45 -3.14 -3.70
CA LEU A 259 17.74 -4.09 -2.84
C LEU A 259 18.47 -5.43 -2.84
N ASP A 260 18.57 -6.03 -1.66
CA ASP A 260 19.01 -7.41 -1.49
C ASP A 260 17.82 -8.36 -1.71
N GLU A 261 16.62 -7.98 -1.23
CA GLU A 261 15.41 -8.78 -1.32
C GLU A 261 14.17 -7.93 -1.66
N SER A 262 13.23 -8.55 -2.39
CA SER A 262 11.87 -8.04 -2.60
C SER A 262 10.89 -9.12 -2.15
N ALA A 263 10.25 -8.91 -1.02
CA ALA A 263 9.23 -9.80 -0.46
C ALA A 263 7.85 -9.43 -1.02
N GLY A 264 7.32 -10.24 -1.91
CA GLY A 264 5.99 -10.09 -2.46
C GLY A 264 4.92 -10.60 -1.49
N ILE A 265 3.99 -9.74 -1.08
CA ILE A 265 2.85 -10.15 -0.27
C ILE A 265 1.68 -10.45 -1.20
N MET A 266 1.11 -11.64 -1.07
CA MET A 266 0.10 -12.20 -1.96
C MET A 266 -0.96 -12.93 -1.16
N LYS A 267 -2.24 -12.71 -1.43
CA LYS A 267 -3.31 -13.50 -0.82
C LYS A 267 -3.46 -14.86 -1.50
N ALA A 268 -3.91 -15.85 -0.76
CA ALA A 268 -4.27 -17.16 -1.29
C ALA A 268 -5.52 -17.14 -2.19
N TYR A 269 -6.17 -16.00 -2.35
CA TYR A 269 -7.28 -15.71 -3.26
C TYR A 269 -7.18 -14.24 -3.70
N SER A 270 -8.02 -13.78 -4.61
CA SER A 270 -7.97 -12.40 -5.08
C SER A 270 -9.00 -11.52 -4.39
N SER A 271 -8.62 -10.28 -4.08
CA SER A 271 -9.55 -9.24 -3.66
C SER A 271 -9.16 -7.88 -4.23
N CYS A 272 -10.16 -7.04 -4.48
CA CYS A 272 -9.96 -5.73 -5.07
C CYS A 272 -10.84 -4.68 -4.37
N VAL A 273 -10.27 -3.51 -4.10
CA VAL A 273 -11.00 -2.32 -3.66
C VAL A 273 -10.99 -1.29 -4.79
N GLY A 274 -12.12 -0.62 -5.00
CA GLY A 274 -12.26 0.39 -6.05
C GLY A 274 -12.67 -0.20 -7.40
N GLU A 275 -12.73 0.67 -8.37
CA GLU A 275 -13.20 0.38 -9.72
C GLU A 275 -12.10 -0.25 -10.60
N GLY A 276 -12.47 -0.59 -11.82
CA GLY A 276 -11.60 -1.19 -12.83
C GLY A 276 -11.77 -2.69 -12.99
N PRO A 277 -11.11 -3.29 -13.99
CA PRO A 277 -11.22 -4.71 -14.32
C PRO A 277 -10.68 -5.60 -13.19
N PHE A 278 -11.41 -6.66 -12.92
CA PHE A 278 -11.05 -7.70 -11.97
C PHE A 278 -11.52 -9.05 -12.53
N THR A 279 -10.73 -9.63 -13.43
CA THR A 279 -11.11 -10.73 -14.32
C THR A 279 -11.59 -11.98 -13.57
N CYS A 280 -10.99 -12.32 -12.45
CA CYS A 280 -11.37 -13.50 -11.65
C CYS A 280 -12.50 -13.23 -10.63
N GLU A 281 -13.26 -12.15 -10.77
CA GLU A 281 -14.33 -11.80 -9.82
C GLU A 281 -15.41 -12.87 -9.72
N LEU A 282 -15.75 -13.22 -8.48
CA LEU A 282 -16.87 -14.11 -8.16
C LEU A 282 -18.11 -13.29 -7.83
N PHE A 283 -19.28 -13.87 -8.03
CA PHE A 283 -20.59 -13.23 -7.80
C PHE A 283 -21.50 -14.13 -6.97
N GLY A 284 -22.61 -13.57 -6.50
CA GLY A 284 -23.63 -14.32 -5.79
C GLY A 284 -23.13 -14.93 -4.48
N GLU A 285 -23.58 -16.17 -4.20
CA GLU A 285 -23.30 -16.87 -2.95
C GLU A 285 -21.81 -17.21 -2.77
N GLU A 286 -21.10 -17.55 -3.83
CA GLU A 286 -19.67 -17.84 -3.79
C GLU A 286 -18.85 -16.62 -3.34
N ALA A 287 -19.16 -15.45 -3.93
CA ALA A 287 -18.53 -14.20 -3.52
C ALA A 287 -18.88 -13.82 -2.08
N HIS A 288 -20.13 -14.04 -1.66
CA HIS A 288 -20.57 -13.77 -0.30
C HIS A 288 -19.82 -14.66 0.70
N ALA A 289 -19.77 -15.97 0.48
CA ALA A 289 -19.07 -16.91 1.34
C ALA A 289 -17.57 -16.58 1.48
N LEU A 290 -16.88 -16.27 0.37
CA LEU A 290 -15.47 -15.89 0.40
C LEU A 290 -15.25 -14.55 1.13
N ARG A 291 -16.14 -13.59 0.96
CA ARG A 291 -16.09 -12.29 1.63
C ARG A 291 -16.25 -12.42 3.14
N GLU A 292 -17.23 -13.22 3.59
CA GLU A 292 -17.46 -13.49 5.02
C GLU A 292 -16.27 -14.23 5.64
N ALA A 293 -15.83 -15.33 5.02
CA ALA A 293 -14.69 -16.10 5.50
C ALA A 293 -13.40 -15.27 5.58
N GLY A 294 -13.18 -14.40 4.59
CA GLY A 294 -12.00 -13.53 4.54
C GLY A 294 -12.10 -12.23 5.32
N GLY A 295 -13.29 -11.87 5.83
CA GLY A 295 -13.53 -10.56 6.43
C GLY A 295 -13.24 -9.43 5.45
N GLU A 296 -13.62 -9.61 4.18
CA GLU A 296 -13.26 -8.69 3.08
C GLU A 296 -14.17 -7.46 3.03
N TYR A 297 -13.98 -6.61 4.06
CA TYR A 297 -14.64 -5.30 4.21
C TYR A 297 -13.60 -4.20 4.41
N GLY A 298 -13.91 -2.99 3.93
CA GLY A 298 -13.03 -1.84 4.08
C GLY A 298 -12.90 -1.44 5.55
N ALA A 299 -11.67 -1.35 6.06
CA ALA A 299 -11.42 -1.07 7.49
C ALA A 299 -12.01 0.28 7.96
N ALA A 300 -12.06 1.29 7.08
CA ALA A 300 -12.58 2.62 7.41
C ALA A 300 -14.06 2.80 7.09
N THR A 301 -14.60 2.10 6.08
CA THR A 301 -15.94 2.36 5.54
C THR A 301 -16.90 1.19 5.71
N GLY A 302 -16.41 0.00 6.08
CA GLY A 302 -17.22 -1.23 6.08
C GLY A 302 -17.69 -1.68 4.69
N ARG A 303 -17.27 -1.00 3.60
CA ARG A 303 -17.68 -1.33 2.24
C ARG A 303 -17.19 -2.73 1.85
N PRO A 304 -18.07 -3.61 1.31
CA PRO A 304 -17.66 -4.93 0.86
C PRO A 304 -16.63 -4.84 -0.27
N ARG A 305 -15.57 -5.63 -0.18
CA ARG A 305 -14.59 -5.77 -1.25
C ARG A 305 -15.09 -6.73 -2.32
N ARG A 306 -14.65 -6.51 -3.55
CA ARG A 306 -14.75 -7.48 -4.64
C ARG A 306 -13.80 -8.62 -4.34
N VAL A 307 -14.24 -9.86 -4.53
CA VAL A 307 -13.45 -11.07 -4.24
C VAL A 307 -13.48 -12.02 -5.42
N GLY A 308 -12.45 -12.85 -5.55
CA GLY A 308 -12.32 -13.79 -6.66
C GLY A 308 -11.42 -14.97 -6.34
N GLY A 309 -11.39 -15.97 -7.20
CA GLY A 309 -10.43 -17.05 -7.15
C GLY A 309 -8.99 -16.53 -7.20
N PHE A 310 -8.02 -17.40 -6.95
CA PHE A 310 -6.62 -17.01 -7.13
C PHE A 310 -6.32 -16.72 -8.60
N ASP A 311 -5.85 -15.53 -8.92
CA ASP A 311 -5.53 -15.12 -10.27
C ASP A 311 -4.03 -15.31 -10.56
N VAL A 312 -3.68 -16.40 -11.24
CA VAL A 312 -2.31 -16.72 -11.60
C VAL A 312 -1.73 -15.69 -12.57
N VAL A 313 -2.53 -15.23 -13.54
CA VAL A 313 -2.06 -14.30 -14.58
C VAL A 313 -1.68 -12.97 -13.96
N ALA A 314 -2.57 -12.39 -13.14
CA ALA A 314 -2.32 -11.15 -12.42
C ALA A 314 -1.20 -11.29 -11.38
N SER A 315 -1.19 -12.38 -10.61
CA SER A 315 -0.20 -12.61 -9.55
C SER A 315 1.21 -12.83 -10.08
N ARG A 316 1.35 -13.61 -11.17
CA ARG A 316 2.62 -13.81 -11.88
C ARG A 316 3.14 -12.50 -12.46
N TYR A 317 2.28 -11.71 -13.08
CA TYR A 317 2.63 -10.38 -13.58
C TYR A 317 3.11 -9.48 -12.44
N GLY A 318 2.34 -9.38 -11.36
CA GLY A 318 2.68 -8.53 -10.22
C GLY A 318 3.98 -8.95 -9.54
N ALA A 319 4.21 -10.25 -9.31
CA ALA A 319 5.46 -10.75 -8.75
C ALA A 319 6.67 -10.41 -9.64
N LYS A 320 6.49 -10.51 -10.98
CA LYS A 320 7.52 -10.12 -11.96
C LYS A 320 7.79 -8.62 -11.93
N MET A 321 6.76 -7.76 -11.91
CA MET A 321 6.93 -6.30 -11.88
C MET A 321 7.58 -5.84 -10.57
N GLN A 322 7.28 -6.52 -9.47
CA GLN A 322 7.91 -6.26 -8.16
C GLN A 322 9.34 -6.82 -8.06
N GLY A 323 9.78 -7.63 -9.02
CA GLY A 323 11.07 -8.32 -8.93
C GLY A 323 11.16 -9.18 -7.67
N CYS A 324 10.08 -9.88 -7.30
CA CYS A 324 10.01 -10.65 -6.06
C CYS A 324 11.09 -11.72 -6.00
N THR A 325 11.85 -11.76 -4.90
CA THR A 325 12.80 -12.83 -4.58
C THR A 325 12.12 -13.98 -3.86
N TYR A 326 11.04 -13.68 -3.12
CA TYR A 326 10.14 -14.65 -2.51
C TYR A 326 8.75 -14.05 -2.25
N ILE A 327 7.79 -14.93 -1.97
CA ILE A 327 6.41 -14.59 -1.65
C ILE A 327 6.10 -14.92 -0.19
N ALA A 328 5.31 -14.07 0.45
CA ALA A 328 4.54 -14.40 1.65
C ALA A 328 3.07 -14.55 1.24
N LEU A 329 2.60 -15.80 1.24
CA LEU A 329 1.21 -16.15 0.91
C LEU A 329 0.34 -15.96 2.16
N THR A 330 -0.60 -15.03 2.09
CA THR A 330 -1.45 -14.67 3.23
C THR A 330 -2.85 -15.23 3.12
N LYS A 331 -3.52 -15.38 4.28
CA LYS A 331 -4.95 -15.78 4.36
C LYS A 331 -5.25 -17.14 3.74
N LEU A 332 -4.36 -18.11 3.88
CA LEU A 332 -4.61 -19.48 3.43
C LEU A 332 -5.77 -20.14 4.20
N ASP A 333 -5.88 -19.84 5.50
CA ASP A 333 -6.96 -20.25 6.40
C ASP A 333 -8.36 -19.94 5.87
N VAL A 334 -8.52 -18.84 5.13
CA VAL A 334 -9.80 -18.42 4.56
C VAL A 334 -10.39 -19.45 3.60
N LEU A 335 -9.54 -20.24 2.94
CA LEU A 335 -9.96 -21.28 1.99
C LEU A 335 -10.40 -22.60 2.65
N SER A 336 -10.34 -22.71 3.98
CA SER A 336 -10.62 -23.93 4.73
C SER A 336 -12.02 -24.51 4.52
N TYR A 337 -13.01 -23.69 4.15
CA TYR A 337 -14.39 -24.14 3.92
C TYR A 337 -14.66 -24.68 2.51
N MET A 338 -13.73 -24.43 1.56
CA MET A 338 -13.95 -24.76 0.15
C MET A 338 -13.74 -26.25 -0.15
N GLU A 339 -14.66 -26.88 -0.87
CA GLU A 339 -14.46 -28.23 -1.43
C GLU A 339 -13.49 -28.22 -2.60
N ARG A 340 -13.58 -27.18 -3.40
CA ARG A 340 -12.75 -26.97 -4.58
C ARG A 340 -12.34 -25.51 -4.63
N ILE A 341 -11.05 -25.26 -4.75
CA ILE A 341 -10.50 -23.92 -4.78
C ILE A 341 -10.35 -23.46 -6.22
N PRO A 342 -11.06 -22.38 -6.66
CA PRO A 342 -10.95 -21.86 -8.02
C PRO A 342 -9.63 -21.12 -8.23
N VAL A 343 -8.92 -21.49 -9.31
CA VAL A 343 -7.65 -20.85 -9.71
C VAL A 343 -7.79 -20.42 -11.16
N CYS A 344 -7.72 -19.12 -11.43
CA CYS A 344 -7.73 -18.54 -12.77
C CYS A 344 -6.33 -18.69 -13.38
N VAL A 345 -6.16 -19.62 -14.32
CA VAL A 345 -4.87 -20.00 -14.90
C VAL A 345 -4.54 -19.24 -16.19
N ALA A 346 -5.56 -18.77 -16.90
CA ALA A 346 -5.43 -18.01 -18.13
C ALA A 346 -6.62 -17.05 -18.29
N TYR A 347 -6.50 -16.09 -19.18
CA TYR A 347 -7.62 -15.25 -19.65
C TYR A 347 -8.01 -15.65 -21.06
N GLU A 348 -9.31 -15.71 -21.33
CA GLU A 348 -9.84 -15.82 -22.67
C GLU A 348 -10.25 -14.42 -23.17
N ILE A 349 -9.65 -13.98 -24.28
CA ILE A 349 -9.92 -12.69 -24.93
C ILE A 349 -10.14 -12.98 -26.42
N ASP A 350 -11.31 -12.59 -26.95
CA ASP A 350 -11.69 -12.83 -28.36
C ASP A 350 -11.51 -14.29 -28.82
N GLY A 351 -11.88 -15.24 -27.93
CA GLY A 351 -11.78 -16.68 -28.19
C GLY A 351 -10.37 -17.26 -28.17
N ARG A 352 -9.37 -16.48 -27.70
CA ARG A 352 -7.99 -16.94 -27.55
C ARG A 352 -7.58 -16.89 -26.09
N GLN A 353 -6.93 -17.94 -25.61
CA GLN A 353 -6.38 -17.98 -24.26
C GLN A 353 -5.00 -17.34 -24.21
N THR A 354 -4.74 -16.61 -23.13
CA THR A 354 -3.46 -15.99 -22.83
C THR A 354 -3.10 -16.12 -21.35
N GLU A 355 -1.83 -16.39 -21.08
CA GLU A 355 -1.25 -16.34 -19.73
C GLU A 355 -0.54 -15.00 -19.44
N ASN A 356 -0.54 -14.10 -20.42
CA ASN A 356 0.07 -12.77 -20.28
C ASN A 356 -0.99 -11.77 -19.79
N PHE A 357 -0.64 -10.98 -18.79
CA PHE A 357 -1.49 -9.91 -18.29
C PHE A 357 -1.55 -8.76 -19.30
N PRO A 358 -2.76 -8.40 -19.82
CA PRO A 358 -2.88 -7.31 -20.80
C PRO A 358 -2.63 -5.94 -20.18
N ALA A 359 -1.92 -5.07 -20.89
CA ALA A 359 -1.75 -3.68 -20.49
C ALA A 359 -2.98 -2.81 -20.85
N SER A 360 -3.76 -3.21 -21.86
CA SER A 360 -4.95 -2.48 -22.29
C SER A 360 -6.13 -2.74 -21.37
N ILE A 361 -6.76 -1.66 -20.92
CA ILE A 361 -7.98 -1.72 -20.10
C ILE A 361 -9.14 -2.36 -20.87
N ASP A 362 -9.24 -2.15 -22.19
CA ASP A 362 -10.29 -2.74 -23.03
C ASP A 362 -10.13 -4.25 -23.11
N LEU A 363 -8.89 -4.75 -23.25
CA LEU A 363 -8.62 -6.19 -23.24
C LEU A 363 -8.90 -6.80 -21.87
N LEU A 364 -8.56 -6.10 -20.78
CA LEU A 364 -8.88 -6.56 -19.42
C LEU A 364 -10.39 -6.60 -19.16
N ASN A 365 -11.15 -5.64 -19.67
CA ASN A 365 -12.61 -5.62 -19.56
C ASN A 365 -13.28 -6.73 -20.40
N ALA A 366 -12.67 -7.11 -21.53
CA ALA A 366 -13.14 -8.21 -22.39
C ALA A 366 -12.69 -9.59 -21.90
N ALA A 367 -11.71 -9.65 -21.01
CA ALA A 367 -11.13 -10.89 -20.52
C ALA A 367 -12.12 -11.70 -19.67
N LYS A 368 -12.18 -13.00 -19.96
CA LYS A 368 -12.93 -13.98 -19.16
C LYS A 368 -11.93 -14.91 -18.46
N PRO A 369 -12.17 -15.28 -17.20
CA PRO A 369 -11.28 -16.18 -16.48
C PRO A 369 -11.41 -17.61 -17.01
N VAL A 370 -10.28 -18.29 -17.17
CA VAL A 370 -10.21 -19.73 -17.40
C VAL A 370 -9.80 -20.37 -16.09
N TYR A 371 -10.72 -21.14 -15.49
CA TYR A 371 -10.53 -21.73 -14.18
C TYR A 371 -10.07 -23.17 -14.23
N GLU A 372 -9.09 -23.50 -13.39
CA GLU A 372 -8.85 -24.84 -12.85
C GLU A 372 -9.33 -24.89 -11.41
N TYR A 373 -9.69 -26.08 -10.93
CA TYR A 373 -10.17 -26.28 -9.57
C TYR A 373 -9.26 -27.28 -8.84
N LEU A 374 -8.62 -26.80 -7.79
CA LEU A 374 -7.78 -27.63 -6.92
C LEU A 374 -8.61 -28.20 -5.75
N PRO A 375 -8.26 -29.38 -5.22
CA PRO A 375 -8.91 -29.92 -4.03
C PRO A 375 -8.80 -28.95 -2.84
N GLY A 376 -9.92 -28.76 -2.13
CA GLY A 376 -9.94 -28.07 -0.85
C GLY A 376 -9.40 -28.96 0.27
N PHE A 377 -9.09 -28.39 1.40
CA PHE A 377 -8.52 -29.13 2.56
C PHE A 377 -9.48 -29.30 3.72
N HIS A 378 -10.67 -28.69 3.68
CA HIS A 378 -11.80 -28.90 4.61
C HIS A 378 -11.46 -29.03 6.11
N CYS A 379 -10.44 -28.34 6.58
CA CYS A 379 -10.08 -28.34 7.99
C CYS A 379 -9.55 -26.98 8.42
N ASP A 380 -9.75 -26.66 9.69
CA ASP A 380 -9.17 -25.48 10.30
C ASP A 380 -7.66 -25.62 10.40
N ILE A 381 -6.93 -24.72 9.76
CA ILE A 381 -5.46 -24.66 9.78
C ILE A 381 -4.93 -23.53 10.65
N SER A 382 -5.79 -22.79 11.35
CA SER A 382 -5.38 -21.62 12.15
C SER A 382 -4.43 -21.97 13.31
N GLY A 383 -4.48 -23.21 13.76
CA GLY A 383 -3.58 -23.77 14.78
C GLY A 383 -2.23 -24.28 14.26
N CYS A 384 -2.03 -24.39 12.94
CA CYS A 384 -0.76 -24.85 12.36
C CYS A 384 0.37 -23.86 12.63
N ARG A 385 1.55 -24.35 12.99
CA ARG A 385 2.73 -23.52 13.25
C ARG A 385 3.98 -24.00 12.50
N SER A 386 3.91 -25.19 11.90
CA SER A 386 4.97 -25.77 11.08
C SER A 386 4.41 -26.26 9.74
N LYS A 387 5.29 -26.53 8.78
CA LYS A 387 4.92 -27.08 7.48
C LYS A 387 4.27 -28.47 7.60
N GLU A 388 4.72 -29.23 8.58
CA GLU A 388 4.29 -30.61 8.86
C GLU A 388 2.86 -30.65 9.42
N ASP A 389 2.37 -29.57 10.03
CA ASP A 389 1.01 -29.47 10.56
C ASP A 389 -0.02 -29.24 9.44
N LEU A 390 0.42 -28.75 8.26
CA LEU A 390 -0.47 -28.43 7.17
C LEU A 390 -1.02 -29.71 6.48
N PRO A 391 -2.32 -29.77 6.16
CA PRO A 391 -2.89 -30.87 5.41
C PRO A 391 -2.27 -30.97 4.01
N ARG A 392 -2.29 -32.17 3.47
CA ARG A 392 -1.68 -32.49 2.18
C ARG A 392 -2.19 -31.59 1.05
N GLU A 393 -3.47 -31.33 1.03
CA GLU A 393 -4.16 -30.50 0.01
C GLU A 393 -3.72 -29.04 0.11
N ALA A 394 -3.53 -28.49 1.31
CA ALA A 394 -2.99 -27.15 1.50
C ALA A 394 -1.54 -27.05 1.01
N LEU A 395 -0.71 -28.07 1.29
CA LEU A 395 0.66 -28.13 0.75
C LEU A 395 0.69 -28.27 -0.77
N GLN A 396 -0.27 -29.01 -1.35
CA GLN A 396 -0.43 -29.11 -2.82
C GLN A 396 -0.79 -27.75 -3.42
N TYR A 397 -1.74 -27.03 -2.79
CA TYR A 397 -2.12 -25.69 -3.19
C TYR A 397 -0.92 -24.72 -3.16
N ILE A 398 -0.18 -24.67 -2.06
CA ILE A 398 1.02 -23.81 -1.94
C ILE A 398 2.02 -24.11 -3.05
N ARG A 399 2.34 -25.39 -3.30
CA ARG A 399 3.29 -25.80 -4.34
C ARG A 399 2.79 -25.43 -5.74
N TYR A 400 1.48 -25.61 -5.99
CA TYR A 400 0.87 -25.23 -7.25
C TYR A 400 1.04 -23.72 -7.50
N ILE A 401 0.69 -22.88 -6.52
CA ILE A 401 0.84 -21.42 -6.63
C ILE A 401 2.30 -21.01 -6.82
N GLU A 402 3.21 -21.60 -6.07
CA GLU A 402 4.65 -21.34 -6.21
C GLU A 402 5.16 -21.59 -7.64
N GLN A 403 4.77 -22.72 -8.23
CA GLN A 403 5.12 -23.08 -9.61
C GLN A 403 4.43 -22.16 -10.62
N ALA A 404 3.13 -21.88 -10.43
CA ALA A 404 2.33 -21.08 -11.34
C ALA A 404 2.81 -19.60 -11.35
N VAL A 405 3.14 -19.03 -10.20
CA VAL A 405 3.66 -17.66 -10.08
C VAL A 405 5.15 -17.56 -10.44
N ARG A 406 5.88 -18.69 -10.42
CA ARG A 406 7.33 -18.79 -10.68
C ARG A 406 8.18 -18.00 -9.68
N CYS A 407 7.77 -18.01 -8.41
CA CYS A 407 8.48 -17.34 -7.33
C CYS A 407 8.34 -18.19 -6.06
N PRO A 408 9.43 -18.45 -5.29
CA PRO A 408 9.37 -19.29 -4.12
C PRO A 408 8.48 -18.69 -3.02
N ILE A 409 7.71 -19.53 -2.33
CA ILE A 409 6.87 -19.12 -1.19
C ILE A 409 7.62 -19.41 0.10
N LYS A 410 8.10 -18.36 0.77
CA LYS A 410 8.87 -18.46 2.01
C LYS A 410 8.00 -18.48 3.26
N TYR A 411 6.92 -17.70 3.26
CA TYR A 411 6.00 -17.58 4.40
C TYR A 411 4.58 -17.88 3.98
N VAL A 412 3.82 -18.52 4.88
CA VAL A 412 2.38 -18.78 4.71
C VAL A 412 1.65 -18.35 5.97
N SER A 413 0.64 -17.49 5.81
CA SER A 413 -0.22 -17.07 6.91
C SER A 413 -1.46 -17.96 7.00
N VAL A 414 -1.73 -18.48 8.18
CA VAL A 414 -2.81 -19.43 8.50
C VAL A 414 -3.83 -18.87 9.50
N GLY A 415 -3.79 -17.57 9.77
CA GLY A 415 -4.73 -16.89 10.68
C GLY A 415 -4.43 -15.40 10.80
N ALA A 416 -5.19 -14.66 11.60
CA ALA A 416 -5.04 -13.21 11.79
C ALA A 416 -3.96 -12.84 12.81
N GLU A 417 -3.62 -13.74 13.73
CA GLU A 417 -2.71 -13.49 14.83
C GLU A 417 -1.26 -13.42 14.36
N ARG A 418 -0.43 -12.69 15.11
CA ARG A 418 0.97 -12.41 14.77
C ARG A 418 1.80 -13.67 14.53
N ASP A 419 1.59 -14.70 15.36
CA ASP A 419 2.29 -16.00 15.34
C ASP A 419 1.68 -17.02 14.36
N ALA A 420 0.51 -16.72 13.75
CA ALA A 420 -0.14 -17.60 12.78
C ALA A 420 0.52 -17.48 11.38
N ILE A 421 1.85 -17.65 11.36
CA ILE A 421 2.69 -17.62 10.15
C ILE A 421 3.67 -18.79 10.20
N ILE A 422 3.74 -19.53 9.10
CA ILE A 422 4.65 -20.66 8.91
C ILE A 422 5.76 -20.22 7.95
N GLN A 423 7.00 -20.41 8.36
CA GLN A 423 8.16 -20.29 7.47
C GLN A 423 8.44 -21.65 6.85
N LEU A 424 8.52 -21.71 5.51
CA LEU A 424 8.67 -22.97 4.77
C LEU A 424 10.15 -23.37 4.54
N PHE A 425 11.06 -22.36 4.50
CA PHE A 425 12.52 -22.55 4.36
C PHE A 425 13.31 -21.36 4.90
#